data_700dfff3fd79f3a7b6b7cc1ae3c35df1
#
_entry.id   700dfff3fd79f3a7b6b7cc1ae3c35df1
#
_cell.length_a   1.000
_cell.length_b   1.000
_cell.length_c   1.000
_cell.angle_alpha   90.00
_cell.angle_beta   90.00
_cell.angle_gamma   90.00
#
_symmetry.space_group_name_H-M   'P 1'
#
loop_
_entity.id
_entity.type
_entity.pdbx_description
1 polymer ?
#
loop_
_entity_poly.entity_id
_entity_poly.type
_entity_poly.pdbx_seq_one_letter_code
_entity_poly.pdbx_strand_id
1 'polypeptide(L)'
;MIKTLLENPFNMLLNDCNNGHELINRIYRKQEDVFIVELFMPVLSGLEAIKFIRKNNEETPIITYSGTYQEDMADILEKIPNIYYCQKNSNIIKDIIKGQITSQDFDYQAYSESWKQQPLAVQDYMNRQKQSQEELSPTEIQLMKFCYEGFSNKEIGEKLNLSTRTIDTYINRLTEKLGLKTKLHLIRFCVENGYYNSSM
;
A
#
# COMPACT_ATOMS: atom_id res chain seq x y z
N MET A 1 -7.35 7.69 -6.62
CA MET A 1 -6.12 8.51 -6.47
C MET A 1 -5.00 8.10 -7.43
N ILE A 2 -4.63 6.84 -7.62
CA ILE A 2 -3.66 6.43 -8.68
C ILE A 2 -4.14 6.78 -10.08
N LYS A 3 -5.44 6.68 -10.35
CA LYS A 3 -6.03 7.03 -11.65
C LYS A 3 -5.73 8.48 -12.08
N THR A 4 -5.79 9.43 -11.15
CA THR A 4 -5.45 10.84 -11.39
C THR A 4 -3.94 11.03 -11.59
N LEU A 5 -3.11 10.19 -10.95
CA LEU A 5 -1.65 10.25 -11.07
C LEU A 5 -1.14 9.61 -12.38
N LEU A 6 -1.88 8.67 -12.94
CA LEU A 6 -1.51 7.97 -14.16
C LEU A 6 -2.00 8.69 -15.42
N GLU A 7 -2.52 9.95 -15.34
CA GLU A 7 -3.01 10.69 -16.51
C GLU A 7 -2.64 9.97 -17.82
N ASN A 8 -3.61 9.32 -18.44
CA ASN A 8 -3.49 8.18 -19.37
C ASN A 8 -2.55 8.43 -20.60
N PRO A 9 -1.20 8.44 -20.44
CA PRO A 9 -0.30 8.66 -21.59
C PRO A 9 -0.22 7.42 -22.50
N PHE A 10 -0.79 6.29 -22.08
CA PHE A 10 -0.68 5.01 -22.79
C PHE A 10 -1.98 4.54 -23.41
N ASN A 11 -3.03 5.36 -23.39
CA ASN A 11 -4.37 4.97 -23.86
C ASN A 11 -4.91 3.69 -23.20
N MET A 12 -4.56 3.47 -21.91
CA MET A 12 -4.97 2.31 -21.13
C MET A 12 -6.39 2.45 -20.60
N LEU A 13 -7.11 1.35 -20.53
CA LEU A 13 -8.36 1.27 -19.80
C LEU A 13 -8.07 1.03 -18.31
N LEU A 14 -8.27 2.06 -17.48
CA LEU A 14 -8.06 1.98 -16.04
C LEU A 14 -9.34 1.53 -15.33
N ASN A 15 -9.24 0.42 -14.63
CA ASN A 15 -10.31 -0.14 -13.82
C ASN A 15 -9.97 0.05 -12.34
N ASP A 16 -10.73 0.88 -11.61
CA ASP A 16 -10.51 1.13 -10.20
C ASP A 16 -11.21 0.11 -9.31
N CYS A 17 -10.57 -0.21 -8.19
CA CYS A 17 -11.15 -0.95 -7.08
C CYS A 17 -10.86 -0.19 -5.78
N ASN A 18 -11.86 -0.05 -4.92
CA ASN A 18 -11.72 0.72 -3.67
C ASN A 18 -11.08 -0.10 -2.55
N ASN A 19 -11.04 -1.42 -2.69
CA ASN A 19 -10.46 -2.34 -1.71
C ASN A 19 -10.10 -3.68 -2.35
N GLY A 20 -9.37 -4.52 -1.60
CA GLY A 20 -8.93 -5.82 -2.09
C GLY A 20 -10.07 -6.80 -2.38
N HIS A 21 -11.21 -6.69 -1.70
CA HIS A 21 -12.36 -7.56 -1.97
C HIS A 21 -13.01 -7.25 -3.33
N GLU A 22 -13.14 -5.98 -3.67
CA GLU A 22 -13.62 -5.55 -4.98
C GLU A 22 -12.67 -6.01 -6.10
N LEU A 23 -11.36 -5.89 -5.86
CA LEU A 23 -10.33 -6.39 -6.77
C LEU A 23 -10.48 -7.91 -7.01
N ILE A 24 -10.62 -8.72 -5.96
CA ILE A 24 -10.81 -10.17 -6.08
C ILE A 24 -12.04 -10.52 -6.88
N ASN A 25 -13.17 -9.87 -6.63
CA ASN A 25 -14.40 -10.10 -7.38
C ASN A 25 -14.26 -9.76 -8.86
N ARG A 26 -13.39 -8.84 -9.20
CA ARG A 26 -13.14 -8.39 -10.56
C ARG A 26 -12.24 -9.34 -11.35
N ILE A 27 -11.25 -9.93 -10.71
CA ILE A 27 -10.32 -10.90 -11.33
C ILE A 27 -11.07 -12.07 -11.97
N TYR A 28 -12.16 -12.52 -11.37
CA TYR A 28 -12.98 -13.60 -11.94
C TYR A 28 -13.75 -13.21 -13.22
N ARG A 29 -13.87 -11.91 -13.51
CA ARG A 29 -14.74 -11.43 -14.59
C ARG A 29 -13.98 -10.99 -15.83
N LYS A 30 -12.70 -10.62 -15.67
CA LYS A 30 -11.92 -10.02 -16.75
C LYS A 30 -10.43 -10.29 -16.56
N GLN A 31 -9.75 -10.55 -17.66
CA GLN A 31 -8.30 -10.59 -17.69
C GLN A 31 -7.76 -9.16 -17.76
N GLU A 32 -6.83 -8.82 -16.90
CA GLU A 32 -6.14 -7.54 -16.84
C GLU A 32 -4.68 -7.73 -17.29
N ASP A 33 -4.10 -6.72 -17.94
CA ASP A 33 -2.72 -6.79 -18.43
C ASP A 33 -1.70 -6.50 -17.31
N VAL A 34 -2.08 -5.68 -16.33
CA VAL A 34 -1.26 -5.30 -15.16
C VAL A 34 -2.16 -5.03 -13.97
N PHE A 35 -1.76 -5.50 -12.80
CA PHE A 35 -2.38 -5.10 -11.53
C PHE A 35 -1.52 -4.07 -10.83
N ILE A 36 -2.14 -2.99 -10.34
CA ILE A 36 -1.49 -2.00 -9.48
C ILE A 36 -2.19 -2.06 -8.12
N VAL A 37 -1.46 -2.53 -7.10
CA VAL A 37 -2.04 -2.86 -5.80
C VAL A 37 -1.35 -2.05 -4.70
N GLU A 38 -2.12 -1.26 -3.97
CA GLU A 38 -1.64 -0.64 -2.74
C GLU A 38 -1.53 -1.70 -1.64
N LEU A 39 -0.39 -1.77 -0.94
CA LEU A 39 -0.22 -2.75 0.14
C LEU A 39 -1.21 -2.54 1.28
N PHE A 40 -1.64 -1.30 1.47
CA PHE A 40 -2.49 -0.86 2.57
C PHE A 40 -3.87 -0.48 2.07
N MET A 41 -4.73 -1.49 1.92
CA MET A 41 -6.13 -1.29 1.53
C MET A 41 -7.05 -1.66 2.70
N PRO A 42 -8.21 -0.97 2.85
CA PRO A 42 -9.23 -1.36 3.82
C PRO A 42 -9.88 -2.70 3.43
N VAL A 43 -10.51 -3.37 4.41
CA VAL A 43 -11.29 -4.61 4.28
C VAL A 43 -10.44 -5.84 3.99
N LEU A 44 -9.61 -5.80 2.95
CA LEU A 44 -8.67 -6.86 2.61
C LEU A 44 -7.31 -6.22 2.27
N SER A 45 -6.25 -6.70 2.90
CA SER A 45 -4.90 -6.15 2.68
C SER A 45 -4.42 -6.38 1.24
N GLY A 46 -3.59 -5.44 0.74
CA GLY A 46 -3.00 -5.61 -0.59
C GLY A 46 -2.19 -6.89 -0.72
N LEU A 47 -1.48 -7.29 0.33
CA LEU A 47 -0.72 -8.55 0.33
C LEU A 47 -1.62 -9.79 0.12
N GLU A 48 -2.80 -9.82 0.73
CA GLU A 48 -3.74 -10.92 0.51
C GLU A 48 -4.35 -10.89 -0.88
N ALA A 49 -4.70 -9.69 -1.37
CA ALA A 49 -5.15 -9.53 -2.73
C ALA A 49 -4.08 -10.01 -3.72
N ILE A 50 -2.80 -9.67 -3.51
CA ILE A 50 -1.66 -10.13 -4.31
C ILE A 50 -1.55 -11.66 -4.28
N LYS A 51 -1.60 -12.27 -3.10
CA LYS A 51 -1.57 -13.75 -2.97
C LYS A 51 -2.74 -14.40 -3.71
N PHE A 52 -3.90 -13.80 -3.62
CA PHE A 52 -5.08 -14.29 -4.32
C PHE A 52 -4.97 -14.16 -5.84
N ILE A 53 -4.50 -13.01 -6.34
CA ILE A 53 -4.21 -12.79 -7.77
C ILE A 53 -3.27 -13.91 -8.22
N ARG A 54 -2.17 -14.10 -7.52
CA ARG A 54 -1.12 -15.04 -7.94
C ARG A 54 -1.58 -16.49 -7.92
N LYS A 55 -2.50 -16.85 -7.03
CA LYS A 55 -3.12 -18.19 -7.02
C LYS A 55 -3.99 -18.46 -8.24
N ASN A 56 -4.60 -17.42 -8.82
CA ASN A 56 -5.57 -17.55 -9.91
C ASN A 56 -5.02 -17.09 -11.27
N ASN A 57 -3.94 -16.33 -11.26
CA ASN A 57 -3.26 -15.82 -12.45
C ASN A 57 -1.76 -15.67 -12.13
N GLU A 58 -0.95 -16.57 -12.66
CA GLU A 58 0.48 -16.65 -12.33
C GLU A 58 1.34 -15.68 -13.15
N GLU A 59 0.86 -15.19 -14.27
CA GLU A 59 1.67 -14.47 -15.27
C GLU A 59 1.50 -12.96 -15.26
N THR A 60 0.30 -12.47 -14.97
CA THR A 60 0.05 -11.01 -15.04
C THR A 60 0.95 -10.24 -14.07
N PRO A 61 1.69 -9.22 -14.55
CA PRO A 61 2.52 -8.38 -13.69
C PRO A 61 1.72 -7.70 -12.59
N ILE A 62 2.29 -7.70 -11.38
CA ILE A 62 1.72 -6.98 -10.24
C ILE A 62 2.71 -5.90 -9.82
N ILE A 63 2.28 -4.65 -9.85
CA ILE A 63 3.02 -3.52 -9.30
C ILE A 63 2.40 -3.19 -7.95
N THR A 64 3.20 -3.31 -6.90
CA THR A 64 2.78 -2.91 -5.55
C THR A 64 3.67 -1.82 -5.00
N TYR A 65 3.13 -0.97 -4.14
CA TYR A 65 3.86 0.20 -3.70
C TYR A 65 3.62 0.55 -2.23
N SER A 66 4.62 1.23 -1.66
CA SER A 66 4.54 1.86 -0.34
C SER A 66 5.25 3.20 -0.31
N GLY A 67 5.02 3.99 0.74
CA GLY A 67 5.73 5.27 0.93
C GLY A 67 7.22 5.09 1.24
N THR A 68 7.59 4.04 1.99
CA THR A 68 8.96 3.72 2.41
C THR A 68 9.28 2.28 2.08
N TYR A 69 10.57 1.98 1.85
CA TYR A 69 11.05 0.60 1.73
C TYR A 69 10.82 -0.14 3.05
N GLN A 70 10.29 -1.35 2.96
CA GLN A 70 10.04 -2.24 4.10
C GLN A 70 10.68 -3.58 3.82
N GLU A 71 11.76 -3.87 4.54
CA GLU A 71 12.52 -5.11 4.36
C GLU A 71 11.63 -6.35 4.56
N ASP A 72 10.84 -6.38 5.63
CA ASP A 72 9.92 -7.50 5.91
C ASP A 72 8.92 -7.75 4.77
N MET A 73 8.44 -6.67 4.12
CA MET A 73 7.53 -6.78 2.98
C MET A 73 8.27 -7.19 1.72
N ALA A 74 9.46 -6.64 1.47
CA ALA A 74 10.29 -7.02 0.35
C ALA A 74 10.60 -8.52 0.38
N ASP A 75 11.01 -9.06 1.54
CA ASP A 75 11.30 -10.50 1.74
C ASP A 75 10.09 -11.41 1.45
N ILE A 76 8.88 -10.92 1.71
CA ILE A 76 7.64 -11.66 1.40
C ILE A 76 7.34 -11.57 -0.09
N LEU A 77 7.46 -10.37 -0.66
CA LEU A 77 7.11 -10.09 -2.05
C LEU A 77 8.09 -10.71 -3.03
N GLU A 78 9.38 -10.77 -2.71
CA GLU A 78 10.41 -11.42 -3.54
C GLU A 78 10.14 -12.92 -3.80
N LYS A 79 9.38 -13.56 -2.91
CA LYS A 79 8.95 -14.97 -3.07
C LYS A 79 7.76 -15.15 -4.02
N ILE A 80 7.18 -14.06 -4.45
CA ILE A 80 6.01 -14.04 -5.33
C ILE A 80 6.49 -13.72 -6.76
N PRO A 81 6.26 -14.59 -7.73
CA PRO A 81 6.75 -14.35 -9.09
C PRO A 81 6.08 -13.15 -9.74
N ASN A 82 6.79 -12.50 -10.64
CA ASN A 82 6.32 -11.41 -11.49
C ASN A 82 5.68 -10.24 -10.71
N ILE A 83 6.32 -9.83 -9.61
CA ILE A 83 5.92 -8.72 -8.76
C ILE A 83 6.98 -7.63 -8.76
N TYR A 84 6.52 -6.37 -8.74
CA TYR A 84 7.35 -5.18 -8.73
C TYR A 84 6.98 -4.34 -7.51
N TYR A 85 7.83 -4.35 -6.50
CA TYR A 85 7.65 -3.54 -5.30
C TYR A 85 8.37 -2.20 -5.46
N CYS A 86 7.67 -1.09 -5.36
CA CYS A 86 8.23 0.21 -5.62
C CYS A 86 7.76 1.29 -4.63
N GLN A 87 8.42 2.43 -4.69
CA GLN A 87 8.01 3.62 -3.97
C GLN A 87 6.68 4.15 -4.53
N LYS A 88 5.84 4.72 -3.66
CA LYS A 88 4.60 5.43 -4.05
C LYS A 88 4.94 6.69 -4.85
N ASN A 89 5.38 6.49 -6.08
CA ASN A 89 5.78 7.53 -7.01
C ASN A 89 5.20 7.24 -8.40
N SER A 90 4.38 8.16 -8.91
CA SER A 90 3.71 7.99 -10.19
C SER A 90 4.66 7.79 -11.37
N ASN A 91 5.84 8.43 -11.36
CA ASN A 91 6.81 8.28 -12.45
C ASN A 91 7.42 6.88 -12.44
N ILE A 92 7.83 6.39 -11.26
CA ILE A 92 8.35 5.03 -11.11
C ILE A 92 7.33 3.99 -11.55
N ILE A 93 6.08 4.14 -11.11
CA ILE A 93 4.99 3.24 -11.53
C ILE A 93 4.81 3.28 -13.05
N LYS A 94 4.81 4.46 -13.66
CA LYS A 94 4.74 4.63 -15.11
C LYS A 94 5.91 3.95 -15.83
N ASP A 95 7.12 4.08 -15.33
CA ASP A 95 8.32 3.49 -15.94
C ASP A 95 8.28 1.95 -15.86
N ILE A 96 7.84 1.39 -14.73
CA ILE A 96 7.61 -0.06 -14.61
C ILE A 96 6.54 -0.52 -15.60
N ILE A 97 5.41 0.17 -15.70
CA ILE A 97 4.33 -0.14 -16.65
C ILE A 97 4.87 -0.12 -18.09
N LYS A 98 5.63 0.91 -18.45
CA LYS A 98 6.26 1.00 -19.78
C LYS A 98 7.14 -0.21 -20.04
N GLY A 99 8.03 -0.56 -19.13
CA GLY A 99 8.90 -1.72 -19.26
C GLY A 99 8.11 -3.01 -19.51
N GLN A 100 6.96 -3.19 -18.84
CA GLN A 100 6.13 -4.39 -19.00
C GLN A 100 5.33 -4.42 -20.32
N ILE A 101 4.87 -3.27 -20.82
CA ILE A 101 3.98 -3.21 -22.00
C ILE A 101 4.78 -3.00 -23.29
N THR A 102 5.86 -2.22 -23.24
CA THR A 102 6.58 -1.78 -24.45
C THR A 102 7.96 -2.39 -24.62
N SER A 103 8.39 -3.26 -23.71
CA SER A 103 9.77 -3.81 -23.66
C SER A 103 10.85 -2.71 -23.66
N GLN A 104 10.53 -1.51 -23.17
CA GLN A 104 11.52 -0.47 -22.93
C GLN A 104 12.32 -0.80 -21.68
N ASP A 105 13.63 -0.65 -21.75
CA ASP A 105 14.56 -0.99 -20.68
C ASP A 105 14.38 -0.14 -19.43
N PHE A 106 13.53 -0.59 -18.51
CA PHE A 106 13.53 -0.13 -17.14
C PHE A 106 14.27 -1.17 -16.28
N ASP A 107 15.44 -0.84 -15.80
CA ASP A 107 16.21 -1.69 -14.91
C ASP A 107 15.60 -1.67 -13.50
N TYR A 108 14.60 -2.53 -13.31
CA TYR A 108 13.91 -2.67 -12.03
C TYR A 108 14.86 -3.13 -10.93
N GLN A 109 15.86 -3.97 -11.25
CA GLN A 109 16.77 -4.49 -10.24
C GLN A 109 17.67 -3.37 -9.70
N ALA A 110 18.27 -2.58 -10.59
CA ALA A 110 19.06 -1.42 -10.19
C ALA A 110 18.22 -0.39 -9.40
N TYR A 111 16.97 -0.17 -9.80
CA TYR A 111 16.04 0.68 -9.06
C TYR A 111 15.76 0.14 -7.65
N SER A 112 15.42 -1.14 -7.53
CA SER A 112 15.09 -1.78 -6.24
C SER A 112 16.26 -1.71 -5.26
N GLU A 113 17.46 -2.01 -5.72
CA GLU A 113 18.69 -1.91 -4.92
C GLU A 113 18.96 -0.47 -4.47
N SER A 114 18.80 0.50 -5.37
CA SER A 114 18.93 1.93 -5.04
C SER A 114 17.93 2.37 -3.98
N TRP A 115 16.67 1.93 -4.09
CA TRP A 115 15.63 2.28 -3.14
C TRP A 115 15.87 1.64 -1.76
N LYS A 116 16.33 0.38 -1.74
CA LYS A 116 16.73 -0.33 -0.51
C LYS A 116 17.84 0.40 0.24
N GLN A 117 18.80 0.99 -0.49
CA GLN A 117 19.96 1.68 0.08
C GLN A 117 19.67 3.14 0.48
N GLN A 118 18.50 3.70 0.14
CA GLN A 118 18.19 5.07 0.53
C GLN A 118 18.10 5.20 2.05
N PRO A 119 18.80 6.17 2.66
CA PRO A 119 18.71 6.43 4.07
C PRO A 119 17.26 6.69 4.51
N LEU A 120 16.82 6.05 5.58
CA LEU A 120 15.47 6.25 6.14
C LEU A 120 15.12 7.74 6.32
N ALA A 121 16.11 8.57 6.70
CA ALA A 121 15.94 10.01 6.85
C ALA A 121 15.56 10.72 5.53
N VAL A 122 16.08 10.29 4.39
CA VAL A 122 15.74 10.85 3.08
C VAL A 122 14.36 10.38 2.64
N GLN A 123 14.05 9.11 2.88
CA GLN A 123 12.73 8.55 2.63
C GLN A 123 11.67 9.25 3.48
N ASP A 124 11.95 9.48 4.76
CA ASP A 124 11.06 10.19 5.68
C ASP A 124 10.87 11.67 5.30
N TYR A 125 11.92 12.35 4.88
CA TYR A 125 11.83 13.74 4.42
C TYR A 125 10.97 13.87 3.16
N MET A 126 11.19 13.01 2.16
CA MET A 126 10.40 12.98 0.93
C MET A 126 8.92 12.65 1.21
N ASN A 127 8.67 11.77 2.18
CA ASN A 127 7.32 11.40 2.60
C ASN A 127 6.64 12.54 3.37
N ARG A 128 7.35 13.25 4.25
CA ARG A 128 6.79 14.40 5.01
C ARG A 128 6.40 15.56 4.09
N GLN A 129 7.14 15.82 3.04
CA GLN A 129 6.77 16.86 2.06
C GLN A 129 5.51 16.50 1.26
N LYS A 130 5.25 15.22 1.02
CA LYS A 130 4.01 14.75 0.38
C LYS A 130 2.84 14.64 1.34
N GLN A 131 3.08 14.31 2.60
CA GLN A 131 2.07 14.11 3.64
C GLN A 131 1.44 15.41 4.18
N SER A 132 2.10 16.55 4.02
CA SER A 132 1.55 17.85 4.46
C SER A 132 0.27 18.27 3.70
N GLN A 133 -0.20 17.48 2.74
CA GLN A 133 -1.42 17.71 1.96
C GLN A 133 -2.36 16.50 1.84
N GLU A 134 -2.06 15.34 2.45
CA GLU A 134 -2.92 14.16 2.29
C GLU A 134 -3.78 13.92 3.53
N GLU A 135 -5.09 13.87 3.31
CA GLU A 135 -6.08 13.34 4.26
C GLU A 135 -5.72 11.91 4.70
N LEU A 136 -6.18 11.52 5.91
CA LEU A 136 -5.99 10.16 6.40
C LEU A 136 -6.65 9.16 5.45
N SER A 137 -5.91 8.12 5.08
CA SER A 137 -6.45 7.05 4.26
C SER A 137 -7.51 6.24 5.01
N PRO A 138 -8.46 5.60 4.32
CA PRO A 138 -9.45 4.73 4.95
C PRO A 138 -8.83 3.65 5.85
N THR A 139 -7.67 3.12 5.47
CA THR A 139 -6.94 2.13 6.27
C THR A 139 -6.38 2.71 7.57
N GLU A 140 -5.84 3.92 7.51
CA GLU A 140 -5.35 4.62 8.71
C GLU A 140 -6.49 4.93 9.68
N ILE A 141 -7.64 5.33 9.15
CA ILE A 141 -8.86 5.54 9.93
C ILE A 141 -9.33 4.23 10.57
N GLN A 142 -9.33 3.13 9.81
CA GLN A 142 -9.72 1.81 10.32
C GLN A 142 -8.77 1.31 11.41
N LEU A 143 -7.46 1.52 11.23
CA LEU A 143 -6.45 1.17 12.24
C LEU A 143 -6.67 1.97 13.53
N MET A 144 -6.95 3.27 13.44
CA MET A 144 -7.30 4.10 14.59
C MET A 144 -8.55 3.59 15.30
N LYS A 145 -9.58 3.19 14.54
CA LYS A 145 -10.81 2.62 15.11
C LYS A 145 -10.54 1.34 15.89
N PHE A 146 -9.78 0.40 15.36
CA PHE A 146 -9.40 -0.80 16.09
C PHE A 146 -8.61 -0.49 17.36
N CYS A 147 -7.73 0.51 17.30
CA CYS A 147 -7.03 0.99 18.51
C CYS A 147 -8.02 1.58 19.54
N TYR A 148 -8.99 2.36 19.09
CA TYR A 148 -10.04 2.94 19.93
C TYR A 148 -10.95 1.86 20.54
N GLU A 149 -11.32 0.85 19.79
CA GLU A 149 -12.11 -0.31 20.24
C GLU A 149 -11.35 -1.21 21.22
N GLY A 150 -10.09 -0.92 21.48
CA GLY A 150 -9.27 -1.59 22.48
C GLY A 150 -8.58 -2.87 22.00
N PHE A 151 -8.59 -3.16 20.70
CA PHE A 151 -7.88 -4.31 20.15
C PHE A 151 -6.36 -4.19 20.35
N SER A 152 -5.75 -5.30 20.78
CA SER A 152 -4.31 -5.46 20.80
C SER A 152 -3.75 -5.51 19.37
N ASN A 153 -2.46 -5.21 19.21
CA ASN A 153 -1.82 -5.26 17.89
C ASN A 153 -1.86 -6.67 17.26
N LYS A 154 -1.91 -7.72 18.11
CA LYS A 154 -2.11 -9.11 17.67
C LYS A 154 -3.51 -9.30 17.08
N GLU A 155 -4.54 -8.89 17.80
CA GLU A 155 -5.94 -9.01 17.35
C GLU A 155 -6.20 -8.16 16.10
N ILE A 156 -5.60 -6.97 16.00
CA ILE A 156 -5.66 -6.15 14.79
C ILE A 156 -4.98 -6.90 13.63
N GLY A 157 -3.84 -7.52 13.88
CA GLY A 157 -3.15 -8.35 12.90
C GLY A 157 -4.00 -9.50 12.41
N GLU A 158 -4.67 -10.21 13.30
CA GLU A 158 -5.62 -11.29 12.97
C GLU A 158 -6.79 -10.78 12.11
N LYS A 159 -7.37 -9.62 12.46
CA LYS A 159 -8.47 -9.00 11.70
C LYS A 159 -8.06 -8.51 10.30
N LEU A 160 -6.83 -8.04 10.16
CA LEU A 160 -6.29 -7.51 8.91
C LEU A 160 -5.41 -8.53 8.16
N ASN A 161 -5.27 -9.75 8.69
CA ASN A 161 -4.40 -10.82 8.19
C ASN A 161 -2.93 -10.37 7.99
N LEU A 162 -2.44 -9.61 8.97
CA LEU A 162 -1.09 -9.08 9.02
C LEU A 162 -0.36 -9.58 10.26
N SER A 163 0.97 -9.60 10.22
CA SER A 163 1.76 -9.90 11.41
C SER A 163 1.63 -8.79 12.45
N THR A 164 1.75 -9.14 13.73
CA THR A 164 1.77 -8.17 14.84
C THR A 164 2.85 -7.10 14.60
N ARG A 165 4.02 -7.50 14.13
CA ARG A 165 5.14 -6.59 13.78
C ARG A 165 4.75 -5.60 12.67
N THR A 166 4.00 -6.04 11.68
CA THR A 166 3.49 -5.16 10.62
C THR A 166 2.53 -4.13 11.20
N ILE A 167 1.62 -4.55 12.10
CA ILE A 167 0.72 -3.62 12.79
C ILE A 167 1.48 -2.62 13.65
N ASP A 168 2.51 -3.06 14.38
CA ASP A 168 3.38 -2.16 15.16
C ASP A 168 3.99 -1.08 14.27
N THR A 169 4.51 -1.48 13.11
CA THR A 169 5.08 -0.56 12.13
C THR A 169 4.03 0.45 11.63
N TYR A 170 2.80 0.02 11.39
CA TYR A 170 1.73 0.89 10.93
C TYR A 170 1.28 1.89 11.98
N ILE A 171 1.12 1.45 13.23
CA ILE A 171 0.77 2.33 14.33
C ILE A 171 1.87 3.38 14.54
N ASN A 172 3.13 2.97 14.51
CA ASN A 172 4.25 3.90 14.66
C ASN A 172 4.25 4.95 13.54
N ARG A 173 4.08 4.56 12.28
CA ARG A 173 4.01 5.49 11.16
C ARG A 173 2.83 6.44 11.24
N LEU A 174 1.68 5.93 11.62
CA LEU A 174 0.49 6.75 11.78
C LEU A 174 0.66 7.75 12.92
N THR A 175 1.27 7.34 14.03
CA THR A 175 1.59 8.26 15.12
C THR A 175 2.60 9.33 14.69
N GLU A 176 3.63 8.95 13.94
CA GLU A 176 4.61 9.89 13.38
C GLU A 176 3.96 10.86 12.38
N LYS A 177 3.15 10.35 11.46
CA LYS A 177 2.39 11.15 10.47
C LYS A 177 1.55 12.23 11.14
N LEU A 178 0.90 11.90 12.25
CA LEU A 178 0.04 12.79 13.00
C LEU A 178 0.80 13.65 14.05
N GLY A 179 2.13 13.51 14.14
CA GLY A 179 2.94 14.21 15.16
C GLY A 179 2.67 13.73 16.59
N LEU A 180 2.15 12.51 16.75
CA LEU A 180 1.78 11.93 18.03
C LEU A 180 2.95 11.09 18.60
N LYS A 181 2.95 10.89 19.93
CA LYS A 181 4.07 10.18 20.60
C LYS A 181 3.76 8.72 20.93
N THR A 182 2.50 8.35 21.04
CA THR A 182 2.10 7.02 21.53
C THR A 182 0.76 6.58 20.93
N LYS A 183 0.49 5.27 20.99
CA LYS A 183 -0.82 4.69 20.62
C LYS A 183 -1.97 5.33 21.43
N LEU A 184 -1.75 5.72 22.67
CA LEU A 184 -2.78 6.39 23.48
C LEU A 184 -3.13 7.77 22.91
N HIS A 185 -2.16 8.53 22.44
CA HIS A 185 -2.41 9.80 21.75
C HIS A 185 -3.16 9.60 20.44
N LEU A 186 -2.91 8.49 19.74
CA LEU A 186 -3.64 8.12 18.53
C LEU A 186 -5.13 7.85 18.83
N ILE A 187 -5.41 7.14 19.92
CA ILE A 187 -6.79 6.89 20.39
C ILE A 187 -7.48 8.21 20.71
N ARG A 188 -6.82 9.08 21.46
CA ARG A 188 -7.34 10.41 21.78
C ARG A 188 -7.63 11.24 20.54
N PHE A 189 -6.71 11.27 19.59
CA PHE A 189 -6.87 11.94 18.31
C PHE A 189 -8.09 11.41 17.53
N CYS A 190 -8.29 10.09 17.51
CA CYS A 190 -9.46 9.45 16.91
C CYS A 190 -10.77 9.98 17.49
N VAL A 191 -10.84 10.13 18.81
CA VAL A 191 -12.02 10.65 19.52
C VAL A 191 -12.23 12.14 19.24
N GLU A 192 -11.18 12.96 19.41
CA GLU A 192 -11.24 14.42 19.24
C GLU A 192 -11.66 14.83 17.81
N ASN A 193 -11.33 14.03 16.81
CA ASN A 193 -11.65 14.29 15.41
C ASN A 193 -12.86 13.50 14.87
N GLY A 194 -13.57 12.78 15.73
CA GLY A 194 -14.82 12.10 15.38
C GLY A 194 -14.67 10.87 14.49
N TYR A 195 -13.44 10.36 14.29
CA TYR A 195 -13.19 9.21 13.41
C TYR A 195 -13.82 7.90 13.92
N TYR A 196 -14.15 7.80 15.20
CA TYR A 196 -14.81 6.62 15.79
C TYR A 196 -16.25 6.42 15.28
N ASN A 197 -16.94 7.48 14.86
CA ASN A 197 -18.33 7.45 14.39
C ASN A 197 -18.49 7.37 12.86
N SER A 198 -17.43 7.45 12.09
CA SER A 198 -17.52 7.41 10.62
C SER A 198 -18.01 6.03 10.19
N SER A 199 -19.30 5.89 9.89
CA SER A 199 -19.84 4.75 9.16
C SER A 199 -19.22 4.74 7.77
N MET A 200 -18.58 3.63 7.39
CA MET A 200 -18.19 3.38 6.02
C MET A 200 -19.37 2.79 5.26
#